data_2049bdc53001aae0066ecf6323fe5059
#
_entry.id   2049bdc53001aae0066ecf6323fe5059
#
_cell.length_a   1.000
_cell.length_b   1.000
_cell.length_c   1.000
_cell.angle_alpha   90.00
_cell.angle_beta   90.00
_cell.angle_gamma   90.00
#
_symmetry.space_group_name_H-M   'P 1'
#
loop_
_entity.id
_entity.type
_entity.pdbx_description
1 polymer ?
#
loop_
_entity_poly.entity_id
_entity_poly.type
_entity_poly.pdbx_seq_one_letter_code
_entity_poly.pdbx_strand_id
1 'polypeptide(L)'
;MPRAVLNLQDPGDLRAAKGQWRFAPGLVPGEPNEGFVSQLAGSPARLVDYDDSDWEVRNDLTLWHSRGFTFAWYRIKVTLPEMIGGRDIRGSRCLFETCIDDYGEIWINGECDRERGAIQGFNVPQRVVMTTESQPGQTYTIALLAANGPLAAPGGAVFVRYAFVAFEWRTPGY
;
A
#
# COMPACT_ATOMS: atom_id res chain seq x y z
N MET A 1 -8.92 -18.25 -13.40
CA MET A 1 -8.19 -18.52 -12.15
C MET A 1 -9.07 -18.11 -10.98
N PRO A 2 -9.38 -19.00 -10.03
CA PRO A 2 -10.16 -18.65 -8.85
C PRO A 2 -9.42 -17.58 -8.05
N ARG A 3 -10.18 -16.61 -7.49
CA ARG A 3 -9.64 -15.45 -6.79
C ARG A 3 -10.49 -15.11 -5.57
N ALA A 4 -9.83 -14.68 -4.50
CA ALA A 4 -10.47 -14.05 -3.34
C ALA A 4 -9.66 -12.83 -2.90
N VAL A 5 -10.30 -11.90 -2.21
CA VAL A 5 -9.71 -10.59 -1.89
C VAL A 5 -10.02 -10.23 -0.46
N LEU A 6 -9.02 -9.73 0.27
CA LEU A 6 -9.18 -8.95 1.51
C LEU A 6 -9.18 -7.47 1.14
N ASN A 7 -10.23 -6.77 1.51
CA ASN A 7 -10.29 -5.32 1.41
C ASN A 7 -9.69 -4.68 2.67
N LEU A 8 -8.49 -4.14 2.56
CA LEU A 8 -7.78 -3.53 3.69
C LEU A 8 -8.39 -2.18 4.16
N GLN A 9 -9.57 -1.83 3.68
CA GLN A 9 -10.40 -0.72 4.19
C GLN A 9 -11.66 -1.25 4.91
N ASP A 10 -11.93 -2.56 4.83
CA ASP A 10 -13.02 -3.20 5.58
C ASP A 10 -12.53 -3.62 6.98
N PRO A 11 -13.26 -3.26 8.05
CA PRO A 11 -12.84 -3.60 9.41
C PRO A 11 -12.75 -5.10 9.70
N GLY A 12 -13.56 -5.93 9.02
CA GLY A 12 -13.53 -7.38 9.16
C GLY A 12 -12.27 -7.98 8.55
N ASP A 13 -11.93 -7.55 7.34
CA ASP A 13 -10.76 -7.99 6.60
C ASP A 13 -9.46 -7.47 7.24
N LEU A 14 -9.45 -6.24 7.77
CA LEU A 14 -8.34 -5.71 8.55
C LEU A 14 -8.07 -6.57 9.80
N ARG A 15 -9.12 -6.99 10.52
CA ARG A 15 -8.96 -7.92 11.66
C ARG A 15 -8.41 -9.28 11.21
N ALA A 16 -8.91 -9.83 10.10
CA ALA A 16 -8.41 -11.09 9.56
C ALA A 16 -6.93 -11.02 9.17
N ALA A 17 -6.50 -9.90 8.60
CA ALA A 17 -5.12 -9.61 8.25
C ALA A 17 -4.26 -9.12 9.43
N LYS A 18 -4.84 -8.94 10.62
CA LYS A 18 -4.20 -8.31 11.80
C LYS A 18 -3.56 -6.96 11.46
N GLY A 19 -4.17 -6.21 10.52
CA GLY A 19 -3.63 -4.99 9.97
C GLY A 19 -4.21 -3.73 10.60
N GLN A 20 -3.37 -2.68 10.67
CA GLN A 20 -3.77 -1.34 11.05
C GLN A 20 -3.02 -0.33 10.19
N TRP A 21 -3.75 0.50 9.48
CA TRP A 21 -3.15 1.57 8.70
C TRP A 21 -2.59 2.68 9.59
N ARG A 22 -1.40 3.12 9.23
CA ARG A 22 -0.70 4.28 9.76
C ARG A 22 -0.46 5.29 8.64
N PHE A 23 -0.54 6.56 8.97
CA PHE A 23 -0.43 7.67 8.03
C PHE A 23 0.49 8.75 8.58
N ALA A 24 1.36 9.28 7.72
CA ALA A 24 2.13 10.48 8.01
C ALA A 24 2.33 11.32 6.74
N PRO A 25 2.20 12.66 6.83
CA PRO A 25 2.54 13.54 5.73
C PRO A 25 4.06 13.70 5.60
N GLY A 26 4.49 14.12 4.40
CA GLY A 26 5.89 14.39 4.09
C GLY A 26 6.58 13.27 3.34
N LEU A 27 7.55 13.62 2.49
CA LEU A 27 8.44 12.63 1.85
C LEU A 27 9.29 11.92 2.90
N VAL A 28 9.81 12.70 3.85
CA VAL A 28 10.39 12.19 5.08
C VAL A 28 9.47 12.63 6.22
N PRO A 29 8.77 11.71 6.88
CA PRO A 29 7.84 12.05 7.96
C PRO A 29 8.50 12.88 9.04
N GLY A 30 7.83 13.95 9.48
CA GLY A 30 8.35 14.92 10.43
C GLY A 30 9.12 16.09 9.81
N GLU A 31 9.45 16.06 8.52
CA GLU A 31 10.00 17.16 7.76
C GLU A 31 8.91 17.98 7.06
N PRO A 32 9.20 19.22 6.61
CA PRO A 32 8.25 20.01 5.84
C PRO A 32 7.78 19.27 4.60
N ASN A 33 6.46 19.27 4.34
CA ASN A 33 5.81 18.54 3.26
C ASN A 33 5.63 19.39 1.98
N GLU A 34 6.53 20.32 1.73
CA GLU A 34 6.41 21.27 0.63
C GLU A 34 7.66 21.27 -0.25
N GLY A 35 7.43 21.45 -1.56
CA GLY A 35 8.48 21.68 -2.54
C GLY A 35 9.21 20.42 -3.03
N PHE A 36 10.26 20.65 -3.80
CA PHE A 36 11.12 19.59 -4.30
C PHE A 36 12.13 19.18 -3.22
N VAL A 37 12.06 17.92 -2.84
CA VAL A 37 13.08 17.31 -1.98
C VAL A 37 13.90 16.35 -2.84
N SER A 38 15.17 16.66 -3.06
CA SER A 38 16.09 15.74 -3.72
C SER A 38 16.82 14.92 -2.66
N GLN A 39 16.24 13.82 -2.26
CA GLN A 39 16.92 12.86 -1.40
C GLN A 39 17.28 11.61 -2.21
N LEU A 40 18.57 11.45 -2.48
CA LEU A 40 19.08 10.30 -3.24
C LEU A 40 18.91 8.97 -2.51
N ALA A 41 18.88 9.00 -1.18
CA ALA A 41 18.72 7.80 -0.36
C ALA A 41 17.25 7.34 -0.21
N GLY A 42 16.28 8.17 -0.61
CA GLY A 42 14.86 7.93 -0.40
C GLY A 42 14.44 8.04 1.06
N SER A 43 13.13 7.99 1.31
CA SER A 43 12.58 8.08 2.65
C SER A 43 12.80 6.80 3.44
N PRO A 44 13.19 6.86 4.73
CA PRO A 44 13.30 5.69 5.59
C PRO A 44 11.92 5.04 5.87
N ALA A 45 10.83 5.76 5.66
CA ALA A 45 9.47 5.26 5.85
C ALA A 45 9.12 4.02 5.02
N ARG A 46 9.89 3.70 3.97
CA ARG A 46 9.76 2.48 3.17
C ARG A 46 10.28 1.21 3.86
N LEU A 47 11.15 1.35 4.86
CA LEU A 47 11.87 0.23 5.49
C LEU A 47 10.95 -0.59 6.41
N VAL A 48 11.24 -1.88 6.55
CA VAL A 48 10.46 -2.80 7.38
C VAL A 48 10.52 -2.46 8.85
N ASP A 49 11.69 -2.09 9.33
CA ASP A 49 12.02 -1.79 10.71
C ASP A 49 11.77 -0.32 11.11
N TYR A 50 11.24 0.48 10.19
CA TYR A 50 10.87 1.86 10.50
C TYR A 50 9.78 1.89 11.57
N ASP A 51 10.00 2.67 12.62
CA ASP A 51 9.03 2.88 13.70
C ASP A 51 7.97 3.90 13.26
N ASP A 52 6.75 3.41 13.04
CA ASP A 52 5.56 4.19 12.69
C ASP A 52 4.53 4.26 13.84
N SER A 53 4.94 3.93 15.06
CA SER A 53 4.06 3.80 16.21
C SER A 53 3.39 5.12 16.61
N ASP A 54 4.03 6.25 16.34
CA ASP A 54 3.53 7.60 16.59
C ASP A 54 2.69 8.19 15.44
N TRP A 55 2.60 7.46 14.31
CA TRP A 55 1.81 7.91 13.17
C TRP A 55 0.31 7.84 13.44
N GLU A 56 -0.43 8.71 12.74
CA GLU A 56 -1.88 8.71 12.80
C GLU A 56 -2.47 7.36 12.39
N VAL A 57 -3.34 6.80 13.22
CA VAL A 57 -4.16 5.64 12.85
C VAL A 57 -5.26 6.09 11.91
N ARG A 58 -5.33 5.46 10.72
CA ARG A 58 -6.37 5.74 9.73
C ARG A 58 -7.18 4.51 9.39
N ASN A 59 -8.50 4.71 9.32
CA ASN A 59 -9.43 3.70 8.79
C ASN A 59 -9.93 4.08 7.38
N ASP A 60 -9.91 5.36 7.06
CA ASP A 60 -10.22 5.89 5.73
C ASP A 60 -8.93 6.34 5.03
N LEU A 61 -8.64 5.75 3.89
CA LEU A 61 -7.48 6.06 3.07
C LEU A 61 -7.80 7.03 1.94
N THR A 62 -9.08 7.37 1.76
CA THR A 62 -9.55 8.04 0.55
C THR A 62 -9.31 9.53 0.55
N LEU A 63 -9.11 10.17 1.72
CA LEU A 63 -9.06 11.62 1.75
C LEU A 63 -8.06 12.17 2.76
N TRP A 64 -7.09 12.91 2.23
CA TRP A 64 -6.30 13.87 2.97
C TRP A 64 -6.06 15.09 2.10
N HIS A 65 -6.49 16.28 2.59
CA HIS A 65 -6.36 17.52 1.82
C HIS A 65 -4.92 18.04 1.80
N SER A 66 -4.43 18.34 0.61
CA SER A 66 -3.14 18.96 0.39
C SER A 66 -3.28 20.27 -0.40
N ARG A 67 -2.22 21.06 -0.41
CA ARG A 67 -2.09 22.22 -1.28
C ARG A 67 -0.83 22.08 -2.10
N GLY A 68 -0.99 22.11 -3.45
CA GLY A 68 0.15 22.00 -4.35
C GLY A 68 0.87 20.66 -4.26
N PHE A 69 2.18 20.68 -4.44
CA PHE A 69 3.01 19.49 -4.47
C PHE A 69 3.29 18.97 -3.05
N THR A 70 2.71 17.83 -2.71
CA THR A 70 2.76 17.26 -1.37
C THR A 70 2.94 15.75 -1.42
N PHE A 71 3.48 15.19 -0.33
CA PHE A 71 3.71 13.76 -0.15
C PHE A 71 2.99 13.24 1.10
N ALA A 72 2.62 11.97 1.07
CA ALA A 72 2.14 11.24 2.24
C ALA A 72 2.54 9.78 2.19
N TRP A 73 2.77 9.19 3.35
CA TRP A 73 2.98 7.77 3.53
C TRP A 73 1.78 7.13 4.19
N TYR A 74 1.41 5.96 3.67
CA TYR A 74 0.48 5.03 4.28
C TYR A 74 1.21 3.72 4.53
N ARG A 75 1.18 3.22 5.75
CA ARG A 75 1.86 1.97 6.10
C ARG A 75 0.89 1.02 6.79
N ILE A 76 1.05 -0.27 6.49
CA ILE A 76 0.34 -1.35 7.17
C ILE A 76 1.25 -2.57 7.25
N LYS A 77 1.20 -3.27 8.38
CA LYS A 77 1.72 -4.62 8.48
C LYS A 77 0.56 -5.59 8.42
N VAL A 78 0.60 -6.53 7.48
CA VAL A 78 -0.43 -7.55 7.30
C VAL A 78 0.12 -8.93 7.60
N THR A 79 -0.72 -9.78 8.17
CA THR A 79 -0.46 -11.21 8.36
C THR A 79 -1.41 -11.98 7.48
N LEU A 80 -0.91 -12.87 6.63
CA LEU A 80 -1.76 -13.69 5.78
C LEU A 80 -2.60 -14.65 6.62
N PRO A 81 -3.95 -14.67 6.46
CA PRO A 81 -4.83 -15.57 7.19
C PRO A 81 -4.66 -17.01 6.70
N GLU A 82 -5.22 -17.97 7.41
CA GLU A 82 -5.23 -19.37 6.97
C GLU A 82 -6.22 -19.60 5.81
N MET A 83 -7.37 -18.94 5.90
CA MET A 83 -8.48 -19.12 4.97
C MET A 83 -9.01 -17.76 4.49
N ILE A 84 -9.45 -17.70 3.27
CA ILE A 84 -10.21 -16.57 2.72
C ILE A 84 -11.39 -17.08 1.87
N GLY A 85 -12.61 -16.61 2.16
CA GLY A 85 -13.80 -17.06 1.48
C GLY A 85 -14.02 -18.58 1.57
N GLY A 86 -13.63 -19.19 2.68
CA GLY A 86 -13.74 -20.66 2.88
C GLY A 86 -12.65 -21.46 2.17
N ARG A 87 -11.62 -20.84 1.64
CA ARG A 87 -10.56 -21.49 0.88
C ARG A 87 -9.20 -21.32 1.55
N ASP A 88 -8.42 -22.39 1.64
CA ASP A 88 -7.03 -22.37 2.10
C ASP A 88 -6.16 -21.53 1.15
N ILE A 89 -5.33 -20.65 1.70
CA ILE A 89 -4.45 -19.79 0.91
C ILE A 89 -3.15 -20.45 0.49
N ARG A 90 -2.78 -21.59 1.09
CA ARG A 90 -1.49 -22.25 0.81
C ARG A 90 -1.26 -22.49 -0.66
N GLY A 91 -0.07 -22.14 -1.14
CA GLY A 91 0.31 -22.30 -2.55
C GLY A 91 -0.37 -21.33 -3.52
N SER A 92 -1.22 -20.42 -3.04
CA SER A 92 -1.77 -19.38 -3.89
C SER A 92 -0.74 -18.28 -4.19
N ARG A 93 -0.90 -17.59 -5.28
CA ARG A 93 -0.21 -16.32 -5.56
C ARG A 93 -0.90 -15.21 -4.78
N CYS A 94 -0.14 -14.42 -4.04
CA CYS A 94 -0.64 -13.27 -3.30
C CYS A 94 -0.15 -11.97 -3.94
N LEU A 95 -1.06 -11.02 -4.11
CA LEU A 95 -0.78 -9.71 -4.70
C LEU A 95 -1.32 -8.60 -3.82
N PHE A 96 -0.64 -7.47 -3.81
CA PHE A 96 -1.19 -6.22 -3.34
C PHE A 96 -1.70 -5.40 -4.54
N GLU A 97 -2.90 -4.85 -4.42
CA GLU A 97 -3.55 -4.07 -5.46
C GLU A 97 -4.06 -2.75 -4.89
N THR A 98 -3.81 -1.66 -5.60
CA THR A 98 -4.24 -0.32 -5.21
C THR A 98 -4.41 0.58 -6.42
N CYS A 99 -4.93 1.77 -6.17
CA CYS A 99 -4.95 2.88 -7.12
C CYS A 99 -4.72 4.16 -6.33
N ILE A 100 -3.68 4.89 -6.65
CA ILE A 100 -3.25 6.09 -5.92
C ILE A 100 -3.37 7.30 -6.83
N ASP A 101 -3.80 8.40 -6.28
CA ASP A 101 -3.96 9.70 -6.94
C ASP A 101 -2.98 10.72 -6.31
N ASP A 102 -2.13 11.41 -7.02
CA ASP A 102 -1.77 11.45 -8.45
C ASP A 102 -0.72 10.40 -8.82
N TYR A 103 0.30 10.25 -8.00
CA TYR A 103 1.47 9.40 -8.14
C TYR A 103 1.58 8.48 -6.94
N GLY A 104 1.92 7.23 -7.17
CA GLY A 104 2.06 6.26 -6.10
C GLY A 104 3.22 5.30 -6.29
N GLU A 105 3.92 5.02 -5.19
CA GLU A 105 4.91 3.94 -5.09
C GLU A 105 4.43 2.90 -4.09
N ILE A 106 4.56 1.63 -4.47
CA ILE A 106 4.27 0.49 -3.60
C ILE A 106 5.58 -0.16 -3.16
N TRP A 107 5.81 -0.19 -1.88
CA TRP A 107 6.96 -0.82 -1.25
C TRP A 107 6.49 -2.03 -0.45
N ILE A 108 6.95 -3.22 -0.82
CA ILE A 108 6.67 -4.48 -0.11
C ILE A 108 7.95 -4.93 0.58
N ASN A 109 7.91 -5.01 1.90
CA ASN A 109 9.08 -5.35 2.73
C ASN A 109 10.33 -4.50 2.40
N GLY A 110 10.13 -3.21 2.13
CA GLY A 110 11.20 -2.26 1.83
C GLY A 110 11.69 -2.26 0.37
N GLU A 111 11.10 -3.06 -0.50
CA GLU A 111 11.44 -3.17 -1.92
C GLU A 111 10.33 -2.63 -2.82
N CYS A 112 10.70 -1.89 -3.88
CA CYS A 112 9.80 -1.36 -4.89
C CYS A 112 10.16 -1.95 -6.25
N ASP A 113 9.27 -2.76 -6.82
CA ASP A 113 9.44 -3.33 -8.16
C ASP A 113 9.10 -2.30 -9.24
N ARG A 114 10.10 -1.55 -9.67
CA ARG A 114 9.95 -0.49 -10.67
C ARG A 114 9.67 -0.99 -12.09
N GLU A 115 9.98 -2.25 -12.38
CA GLU A 115 9.77 -2.84 -13.70
C GLU A 115 8.35 -3.38 -13.89
N ARG A 116 7.66 -3.74 -12.78
CA ARG A 116 6.35 -4.40 -12.81
C ARG A 116 5.18 -3.50 -12.39
N GLY A 117 5.36 -2.19 -12.50
CA GLY A 117 4.26 -1.25 -12.27
C GLY A 117 4.00 -0.90 -10.82
N ALA A 118 5.01 -1.04 -9.95
CA ALA A 118 4.91 -0.57 -8.57
C ALA A 118 4.94 0.97 -8.47
N ILE A 119 5.34 1.65 -9.53
CA ILE A 119 5.33 3.10 -9.67
C ILE A 119 4.38 3.46 -10.81
N GLN A 120 3.37 4.26 -10.50
CA GLN A 120 2.37 4.69 -11.47
C GLN A 120 1.99 6.16 -11.26
N GLY A 121 1.45 6.76 -12.32
CA GLY A 121 0.88 8.09 -12.30
C GLY A 121 -0.63 8.08 -12.03
N PHE A 122 -1.25 9.19 -12.32
CA PHE A 122 -2.64 9.55 -12.03
C PHE A 122 -3.66 8.43 -12.27
N ASN A 123 -4.30 8.00 -11.18
CA ASN A 123 -5.43 7.06 -11.18
C ASN A 123 -5.23 5.75 -11.95
N VAL A 124 -4.00 5.29 -12.07
CA VAL A 124 -3.69 4.01 -12.72
C VAL A 124 -3.72 2.87 -11.69
N PRO A 125 -4.51 1.81 -11.91
CA PRO A 125 -4.46 0.63 -11.06
C PRO A 125 -3.06 0.01 -11.02
N GLN A 126 -2.59 -0.26 -9.81
CA GLN A 126 -1.29 -0.89 -9.55
C GLN A 126 -1.50 -2.28 -8.96
N ARG A 127 -0.62 -3.19 -9.35
CA ARG A 127 -0.69 -4.60 -8.93
C ARG A 127 0.71 -5.16 -8.75
N VAL A 128 1.06 -5.51 -7.52
CA VAL A 128 2.40 -5.99 -7.16
C VAL A 128 2.32 -7.38 -6.53
N VAL A 129 3.18 -8.29 -6.97
CA VAL A 129 3.27 -9.64 -6.40
C VAL A 129 3.98 -9.57 -5.05
N MET A 130 3.31 -10.02 -4.00
CA MET A 130 3.88 -10.18 -2.66
C MET A 130 4.59 -11.52 -2.53
N THR A 131 3.95 -12.59 -3.00
CA THR A 131 4.53 -13.94 -3.09
C THR A 131 3.83 -14.78 -4.15
N THR A 132 4.53 -15.75 -4.71
CA THR A 132 3.96 -16.75 -5.62
C THR A 132 3.50 -18.02 -4.89
N GLU A 133 3.83 -18.15 -3.59
CA GLU A 133 3.57 -19.32 -2.75
C GLU A 133 3.16 -18.85 -1.35
N SER A 134 1.88 -18.50 -1.18
CA SER A 134 1.36 -18.03 0.10
C SER A 134 1.43 -19.08 1.19
N GLN A 135 1.84 -18.65 2.39
CA GLN A 135 1.77 -19.45 3.61
C GLN A 135 1.02 -18.68 4.70
N PRO A 136 0.08 -19.30 5.41
CA PRO A 136 -0.56 -18.70 6.57
C PRO A 136 0.46 -18.19 7.59
N GLY A 137 0.20 -17.04 8.17
CA GLY A 137 1.07 -16.42 9.17
C GLY A 137 2.26 -15.66 8.61
N GLN A 138 2.54 -15.71 7.30
CA GLN A 138 3.51 -14.80 6.68
C GLN A 138 3.09 -13.36 6.90
N THR A 139 4.06 -12.50 7.19
CA THR A 139 3.84 -11.07 7.41
C THR A 139 4.50 -10.24 6.32
N TYR A 140 3.83 -9.17 5.94
CA TYR A 140 4.33 -8.20 4.97
C TYR A 140 4.14 -6.79 5.50
N THR A 141 5.17 -5.97 5.38
CA THR A 141 5.06 -4.53 5.53
C THR A 141 4.78 -3.94 4.15
N ILE A 142 3.64 -3.26 4.03
CA ILE A 142 3.23 -2.55 2.83
C ILE A 142 3.34 -1.07 3.14
N ALA A 143 4.18 -0.35 2.40
CA ALA A 143 4.30 1.09 2.51
C ALA A 143 3.95 1.72 1.15
N LEU A 144 3.06 2.69 1.17
CA LEU A 144 2.61 3.43 -0.01
C LEU A 144 3.11 4.87 0.13
N LEU A 145 3.91 5.33 -0.82
CA LEU A 145 4.16 6.75 -1.01
C LEU A 145 3.12 7.28 -1.99
N ALA A 146 2.36 8.26 -1.56
CA ALA A 146 1.46 8.99 -2.44
C ALA A 146 1.98 10.43 -2.62
N ALA A 147 1.89 10.95 -3.83
CA ALA A 147 2.25 12.34 -4.12
C ALA A 147 1.15 13.02 -4.91
N ASN A 148 0.86 14.27 -4.55
CA ASN A 148 -0.05 15.15 -5.25
C ASN A 148 0.75 16.16 -6.06
N GLY A 149 0.42 16.33 -7.33
CA GLY A 149 1.17 17.20 -8.24
C GLY A 149 0.89 18.69 -8.06
N PRO A 150 1.76 19.56 -8.57
CA PRO A 150 1.64 21.00 -8.41
C PRO A 150 0.40 21.60 -9.11
N LEU A 151 -0.17 20.90 -10.07
CA LEU A 151 -1.36 21.36 -10.80
C LEU A 151 -2.67 21.11 -10.04
N ALA A 152 -2.64 20.41 -8.92
CA ALA A 152 -3.81 20.20 -8.08
C ALA A 152 -4.14 21.41 -7.18
N ALA A 153 -3.44 22.55 -7.31
CA ALA A 153 -3.77 23.77 -6.61
C ALA A 153 -5.07 24.41 -7.17
N PRO A 154 -5.89 25.08 -6.33
CA PRO A 154 -5.64 25.46 -4.93
C PRO A 154 -5.97 24.39 -3.90
N GLY A 155 -6.61 23.30 -4.27
CA GLY A 155 -6.95 22.22 -3.35
C GLY A 155 -6.83 20.89 -4.06
N GLY A 156 -5.94 20.04 -3.59
CA GLY A 156 -5.78 18.67 -4.01
C GLY A 156 -6.11 17.70 -2.88
N ALA A 157 -6.14 16.44 -3.22
CA ALA A 157 -6.24 15.36 -2.25
C ALA A 157 -5.13 14.34 -2.54
N VAL A 158 -4.42 13.97 -1.49
CA VAL A 158 -3.55 12.79 -1.52
C VAL A 158 -4.38 11.66 -0.96
N PHE A 159 -4.66 10.64 -1.76
CA PHE A 159 -5.50 9.55 -1.31
C PHE A 159 -5.23 8.22 -2.03
N VAL A 160 -5.62 7.15 -1.34
CA VAL A 160 -5.61 5.79 -1.83
C VAL A 160 -7.05 5.37 -2.08
N ARG A 161 -7.41 5.05 -3.32
CA ARG A 161 -8.79 4.71 -3.70
C ARG A 161 -9.24 3.38 -3.15
N TYR A 162 -8.37 2.41 -3.18
CA TYR A 162 -8.57 1.09 -2.59
C TYR A 162 -7.24 0.44 -2.23
N ALA A 163 -7.28 -0.52 -1.33
CA ALA A 163 -6.13 -1.33 -0.96
C ALA A 163 -6.60 -2.78 -0.74
N PHE A 164 -6.16 -3.70 -1.59
CA PHE A 164 -6.57 -5.09 -1.56
C PHE A 164 -5.37 -6.02 -1.46
N VAL A 165 -5.51 -7.08 -0.65
CA VAL A 165 -4.66 -8.27 -0.74
C VAL A 165 -5.45 -9.34 -1.46
N ALA A 166 -5.00 -9.73 -2.65
CA ALA A 166 -5.65 -10.68 -3.52
C ALA A 166 -4.92 -12.01 -3.55
N PHE A 167 -5.68 -13.09 -3.49
CA PHE A 167 -5.18 -14.46 -3.59
C PHE A 167 -5.69 -15.08 -4.88
N GLU A 168 -4.79 -15.71 -5.64
CA GLU A 168 -5.08 -16.36 -6.90
C GLU A 168 -4.57 -17.80 -6.87
N TRP A 169 -5.45 -18.75 -7.12
CA TRP A 169 -5.10 -20.18 -7.17
C TRP A 169 -4.89 -20.63 -8.60
N ARG A 170 -3.83 -21.39 -8.83
CA ARG A 170 -3.62 -22.04 -10.12
C ARG A 170 -4.79 -23.00 -10.39
N THR A 171 -5.33 -22.99 -11.60
CA THR A 171 -6.28 -23.99 -12.04
C THR A 171 -5.49 -25.24 -12.38
N PRO A 172 -5.81 -26.43 -11.83
CA PRO A 172 -5.18 -27.66 -12.26
C PRO A 172 -5.41 -27.86 -13.77
N GLY A 173 -4.35 -28.00 -14.56
CA GLY A 173 -4.44 -28.35 -15.99
C GLY A 173 -4.12 -27.26 -17.01
N TYR A 174 -3.47 -26.11 -16.60
CA TYR A 174 -2.89 -25.15 -17.52
C TYR A 174 -1.45 -24.79 -17.12
#